data_04116a17ce25eb450b4dc94b4aa5451c
#
_entry.id   04116a17ce25eb450b4dc94b4aa5451c
#
_cell.length_a   1.000
_cell.length_b   1.000
_cell.length_c   1.000
_cell.angle_alpha   90.00
_cell.angle_beta   90.00
_cell.angle_gamma   90.00
#
_symmetry.space_group_name_H-M   'P 1'
#
loop_
_entity.id
_entity.type
_entity.pdbx_description
1 polymer ?
#
loop_
_entity_poly.entity_id
_entity_poly.type
_entity_poly.pdbx_seq_one_letter_code
_entity_poly.pdbx_strand_id
1 'polypeptide(L)'
;AYVEGKTTVLENFTEIVSKVRREPDHLMKFLLGELGTSGKIDGNRAIFNGKFEITLLKMIIKSYVEDYVICSECGKPDTRLVKDDRVMLLRCDACGSHRPVRKRKARTEPVSENLEEGQIMDVEIQSISKRGDGVVKMGRYIMYVANSKPGMKIKIKISRISGSIVFTERAEE
;
A
#
# COMPACT_ATOMS: atom_id res chain seq x y z
N ALA A 1 5.56 16.82 -7.19
CA ALA A 1 4.11 16.68 -6.97
C ALA A 1 3.65 17.67 -5.91
N TYR A 2 2.44 18.14 -6.01
CA TYR A 2 1.79 19.03 -5.04
C TYR A 2 0.28 18.77 -4.99
N VAL A 3 -0.37 19.28 -3.96
CA VAL A 3 -1.83 19.18 -3.79
C VAL A 3 -2.47 20.48 -4.24
N GLU A 4 -3.42 20.41 -5.14
CA GLU A 4 -4.21 21.53 -5.65
C GLU A 4 -5.69 21.29 -5.37
N GLY A 5 -6.24 22.04 -4.43
CA GLY A 5 -7.63 21.88 -4.00
C GLY A 5 -7.96 20.49 -3.45
N LYS A 6 -8.72 19.71 -4.22
CA LYS A 6 -9.11 18.32 -3.90
C LYS A 6 -8.34 17.27 -4.71
N THR A 7 -7.33 17.69 -5.47
CA THR A 7 -6.55 16.83 -6.35
C THR A 7 -5.07 16.87 -6.01
N THR A 8 -4.35 15.81 -6.36
CA THR A 8 -2.90 15.74 -6.28
C THR A 8 -2.33 15.69 -7.68
N VAL A 9 -1.35 16.55 -7.97
CA VAL A 9 -0.73 16.69 -9.27
C VAL A 9 0.73 16.23 -9.23
N LEU A 10 1.08 15.29 -10.09
CA LEU A 10 2.45 14.84 -10.33
C LEU A 10 2.96 15.43 -11.65
N GLU A 11 3.73 16.52 -11.58
CA GLU A 11 4.14 17.31 -12.75
C GLU A 11 5.10 16.58 -13.69
N ASN A 12 6.03 15.82 -13.12
CA ASN A 12 7.09 15.17 -13.88
C ASN A 12 6.74 13.70 -14.25
N PHE A 13 5.46 13.43 -14.49
CA PHE A 13 4.98 12.07 -14.78
C PHE A 13 5.64 11.49 -16.04
N THR A 14 5.67 12.24 -17.14
CA THR A 14 6.27 11.78 -18.41
C THR A 14 7.78 11.55 -18.28
N GLU A 15 8.46 12.37 -17.48
CA GLU A 15 9.88 12.17 -17.20
C GLU A 15 10.14 10.85 -16.46
N ILE A 16 9.29 10.53 -15.46
CA ILE A 16 9.36 9.26 -14.74
C ILE A 16 9.10 8.09 -15.70
N VAL A 17 8.06 8.19 -16.52
CA VAL A 17 7.70 7.19 -17.54
C VAL A 17 8.88 6.92 -18.47
N SER A 18 9.53 7.98 -18.98
CA SER A 18 10.69 7.87 -19.86
C SER A 18 11.89 7.19 -19.19
N LYS A 19 12.15 7.52 -17.92
CA LYS A 19 13.25 6.92 -17.13
C LYS A 19 13.01 5.43 -16.86
N VAL A 20 11.78 5.03 -16.57
CA VAL A 20 11.45 3.62 -16.33
C VAL A 20 11.22 2.84 -17.62
N ARG A 21 11.19 3.50 -18.78
CA ARG A 21 10.96 2.91 -20.11
C ARG A 21 9.70 2.03 -20.14
N ARG A 22 8.60 2.61 -19.67
CA ARG A 22 7.28 1.93 -19.63
C ARG A 22 6.23 2.79 -20.28
N GLU A 23 5.09 2.18 -20.62
CA GLU A 23 3.97 2.92 -21.16
C GLU A 23 3.32 3.78 -20.07
N PRO A 24 2.93 5.05 -20.39
CA PRO A 24 2.28 5.95 -19.45
C PRO A 24 1.02 5.36 -18.83
N ASP A 25 0.19 4.71 -19.66
CA ASP A 25 -1.05 4.08 -19.21
C ASP A 25 -0.82 2.94 -18.22
N HIS A 26 0.27 2.19 -18.39
CA HIS A 26 0.59 1.10 -17.48
C HIS A 26 0.97 1.63 -16.09
N LEU A 27 1.83 2.64 -16.02
CA LEU A 27 2.20 3.29 -14.77
C LEU A 27 1.00 3.99 -14.12
N MET A 28 0.18 4.69 -14.93
CA MET A 28 -1.01 5.38 -14.44
C MET A 28 -2.01 4.41 -13.83
N LYS A 29 -2.34 3.31 -14.52
CA LYS A 29 -3.23 2.26 -13.99
C LYS A 29 -2.73 1.65 -12.68
N PHE A 30 -1.42 1.47 -12.57
CA PHE A 30 -0.82 0.97 -11.33
C PHE A 30 -1.01 1.98 -10.19
N LEU A 31 -0.65 3.25 -10.41
CA LEU A 31 -0.80 4.32 -9.41
C LEU A 31 -2.26 4.49 -8.95
N LEU A 32 -3.21 4.48 -9.89
CA LEU A 32 -4.63 4.57 -9.57
C LEU A 32 -5.13 3.38 -8.75
N GLY A 33 -4.64 2.17 -9.05
CA GLY A 33 -4.96 0.97 -8.30
C GLY A 33 -4.43 0.98 -6.88
N GLU A 34 -3.19 1.42 -6.68
CA GLU A 34 -2.56 1.50 -5.35
C GLU A 34 -3.14 2.63 -4.49
N LEU A 35 -3.49 3.76 -5.11
CA LEU A 35 -4.13 4.89 -4.42
C LEU A 35 -5.63 4.68 -4.18
N GLY A 36 -6.26 3.70 -4.82
CA GLY A 36 -7.70 3.47 -4.73
C GLY A 36 -8.54 4.64 -5.24
N THR A 37 -8.05 5.36 -6.25
CA THR A 37 -8.67 6.58 -6.75
C THR A 37 -8.79 6.59 -8.28
N SER A 38 -9.43 7.63 -8.81
CA SER A 38 -9.46 7.93 -10.24
C SER A 38 -8.54 9.11 -10.56
N GLY A 39 -8.14 9.20 -11.82
CA GLY A 39 -7.28 10.29 -12.29
C GLY A 39 -7.10 10.24 -13.79
N LYS A 40 -6.36 11.20 -14.32
CA LYS A 40 -6.06 11.32 -15.76
C LYS A 40 -4.64 11.80 -16.00
N ILE A 41 -4.15 11.51 -17.19
CA ILE A 41 -2.91 12.09 -17.69
C ILE A 41 -3.28 13.36 -18.44
N ASP A 42 -2.63 14.46 -18.13
CA ASP A 42 -2.82 15.76 -18.77
C ASP A 42 -1.46 16.30 -19.24
N GLY A 43 -1.14 16.08 -20.50
CA GLY A 43 0.15 16.42 -21.08
C GLY A 43 1.30 15.71 -20.36
N ASN A 44 2.13 16.46 -19.66
CA ASN A 44 3.31 15.98 -18.95
C ASN A 44 3.01 15.57 -17.48
N ARG A 45 1.78 15.76 -17.02
CA ARG A 45 1.36 15.63 -15.64
C ARG A 45 0.36 14.49 -15.45
N ALA A 46 0.37 13.88 -14.28
CA ALA A 46 -0.69 13.00 -13.82
C ALA A 46 -1.49 13.68 -12.71
N ILE A 47 -2.81 13.66 -12.83
CA ILE A 47 -3.75 14.29 -11.89
C ILE A 47 -4.54 13.17 -11.23
N PHE A 48 -4.51 13.11 -9.90
CA PHE A 48 -5.21 12.14 -9.06
C PHE A 48 -6.31 12.83 -8.28
N ASN A 49 -7.50 12.24 -8.23
CA ASN A 49 -8.58 12.72 -7.40
C ASN A 49 -8.33 12.33 -5.94
N GLY A 50 -8.15 13.30 -5.07
CA GLY A 50 -7.84 13.10 -3.66
C GLY A 50 -6.57 13.83 -3.24
N LYS A 51 -6.39 13.95 -1.93
CA LYS A 51 -5.20 14.53 -1.32
C LYS A 51 -4.27 13.39 -0.88
N PHE A 52 -3.16 13.25 -1.55
CA PHE A 52 -2.17 12.22 -1.24
C PHE A 52 -0.84 12.88 -0.88
N GLU A 53 -0.17 12.34 0.11
CA GLU A 53 1.16 12.78 0.48
C GLU A 53 2.19 12.41 -0.59
N ILE A 54 3.15 13.30 -0.81
CA ILE A 54 4.24 13.08 -1.76
C ILE A 54 5.05 11.83 -1.39
N THR A 55 5.21 11.58 -0.10
CA THR A 55 5.89 10.41 0.44
C THR A 55 5.22 9.12 0.00
N LEU A 56 3.89 9.06 0.08
CA LEU A 56 3.11 7.91 -0.38
C LEU A 56 3.30 7.67 -1.89
N LEU A 57 3.22 8.71 -2.70
CA LEU A 57 3.47 8.60 -4.14
C LEU A 57 4.87 8.07 -4.46
N LYS A 58 5.90 8.55 -3.75
CA LYS A 58 7.28 8.05 -3.89
C LYS A 58 7.38 6.57 -3.54
N MET A 59 6.74 6.13 -2.47
CA MET A 59 6.73 4.71 -2.06
C MET A 59 6.07 3.82 -3.11
N ILE A 60 4.92 4.25 -3.65
CA ILE A 60 4.20 3.50 -4.69
C ILE A 60 5.03 3.42 -5.97
N ILE A 61 5.66 4.52 -6.40
CA ILE A 61 6.54 4.53 -7.58
C ILE A 61 7.76 3.62 -7.35
N LYS A 62 8.34 3.63 -6.16
CA LYS A 62 9.44 2.72 -5.80
C LYS A 62 9.01 1.26 -5.92
N SER A 63 7.85 0.90 -5.39
CA SER A 63 7.28 -0.43 -5.52
C SER A 63 7.04 -0.83 -6.98
N TYR A 64 6.55 0.12 -7.81
CA TYR A 64 6.43 -0.10 -9.25
C TYR A 64 7.76 -0.44 -9.91
N VAL A 65 8.81 0.32 -9.58
CA VAL A 65 10.15 0.09 -10.13
C VAL A 65 10.68 -1.28 -9.74
N GLU A 66 10.52 -1.69 -8.49
CA GLU A 66 10.95 -3.01 -8.00
C GLU A 66 10.20 -4.15 -8.69
N ASP A 67 8.88 -4.00 -8.91
CA ASP A 67 8.06 -5.07 -9.47
C ASP A 67 8.12 -5.16 -10.99
N TYR A 68 8.20 -4.02 -11.67
CA TYR A 68 8.02 -3.93 -13.12
C TYR A 68 9.24 -3.44 -13.89
N VAL A 69 10.30 -2.97 -13.23
CA VAL A 69 11.49 -2.41 -13.89
C VAL A 69 12.75 -3.18 -13.54
N ILE A 70 12.98 -3.45 -12.26
CA ILE A 70 14.20 -4.11 -11.81
C ILE A 70 14.13 -5.63 -12.05
N CYS A 71 15.20 -6.14 -12.64
CA CYS A 71 15.38 -7.59 -12.78
C CYS A 71 15.69 -8.23 -11.42
N SER A 72 14.96 -9.29 -11.05
CA SER A 72 15.22 -10.02 -9.80
C SER A 72 16.53 -10.78 -9.78
N GLU A 73 17.07 -11.14 -10.95
CA GLU A 73 18.27 -11.96 -11.07
C GLU A 73 19.55 -11.12 -11.05
N CYS A 74 19.59 -10.03 -11.82
CA CYS A 74 20.80 -9.22 -11.95
C CYS A 74 20.70 -7.81 -11.36
N GLY A 75 19.53 -7.41 -10.85
CA GLY A 75 19.29 -6.10 -10.25
C GLY A 75 19.30 -4.91 -11.22
N LYS A 76 19.46 -5.15 -12.54
CA LYS A 76 19.53 -4.08 -13.53
C LYS A 76 18.13 -3.64 -14.01
N PRO A 77 17.97 -2.36 -14.39
CA PRO A 77 16.71 -1.81 -14.89
C PRO A 77 16.47 -2.06 -16.39
N ASP A 78 17.41 -2.70 -17.07
CA ASP A 78 17.35 -2.98 -18.52
C ASP A 78 16.36 -4.12 -18.80
N THR A 79 15.10 -3.82 -18.60
CA THR A 79 14.02 -4.80 -18.72
C THR A 79 12.87 -4.24 -19.56
N ARG A 80 12.11 -5.13 -20.17
CA ARG A 80 10.89 -4.80 -20.91
C ARG A 80 9.75 -5.70 -20.51
N LEU A 81 8.53 -5.17 -20.61
CA LEU A 81 7.32 -5.93 -20.42
C LEU A 81 6.89 -6.54 -21.77
N VAL A 82 6.73 -7.85 -21.77
CA VAL A 82 6.25 -8.61 -22.94
C VAL A 82 4.96 -9.30 -22.54
N LYS A 83 3.93 -9.14 -23.36
CA LYS A 83 2.68 -9.86 -23.17
C LYS A 83 2.77 -11.19 -23.90
N ASP A 84 2.66 -12.27 -23.15
CA ASP A 84 2.60 -13.63 -23.67
C ASP A 84 1.20 -14.20 -23.35
N ASP A 85 0.37 -14.30 -24.36
CA ASP A 85 -1.07 -14.60 -24.23
C ASP A 85 -1.79 -13.76 -23.18
N ARG A 86 -2.04 -14.34 -22.00
CA ARG A 86 -2.74 -13.71 -20.87
C ARG A 86 -1.79 -13.28 -19.74
N VAL A 87 -0.52 -13.59 -19.86
CA VAL A 87 0.50 -13.34 -18.85
C VAL A 87 1.41 -12.20 -19.29
N MET A 88 1.67 -11.27 -18.38
CA MET A 88 2.69 -10.25 -18.58
C MET A 88 4.03 -10.78 -18.05
N LEU A 89 5.06 -10.79 -18.90
CA LEU A 89 6.40 -11.21 -18.57
C LEU A 89 7.34 -10.00 -18.49
N LEU A 90 8.19 -9.98 -17.49
CA LEU A 90 9.34 -9.09 -17.40
C LEU A 90 10.54 -9.82 -18.02
N ARG A 91 11.05 -9.30 -19.12
CA ARG A 91 12.24 -9.83 -19.80
C ARG A 91 13.41 -8.90 -19.59
N CYS A 92 14.52 -9.43 -19.13
CA CYS A 92 15.77 -8.68 -18.93
C CYS A 92 16.65 -8.76 -20.16
N ASP A 93 17.07 -7.62 -20.70
CA ASP A 93 17.97 -7.56 -21.83
C ASP A 93 19.43 -7.69 -21.41
N ALA A 94 19.74 -7.47 -20.12
CA ALA A 94 21.08 -7.57 -19.58
C ALA A 94 21.52 -9.00 -19.25
N CYS A 95 20.65 -9.85 -18.71
CA CYS A 95 20.98 -11.22 -18.33
C CYS A 95 20.12 -12.29 -19.03
N GLY A 96 19.15 -11.89 -19.87
CA GLY A 96 18.28 -12.81 -20.60
C GLY A 96 17.18 -13.46 -19.77
N SER A 97 17.12 -13.22 -18.47
CA SER A 97 16.09 -13.80 -17.62
C SER A 97 14.70 -13.28 -17.97
N HIS A 98 13.69 -14.10 -17.75
CA HIS A 98 12.30 -13.73 -17.90
C HIS A 98 11.48 -14.27 -16.73
N ARG A 99 10.56 -13.47 -16.23
CA ARG A 99 9.66 -13.87 -15.14
C ARG A 99 8.25 -13.34 -15.36
N PRO A 100 7.22 -14.07 -14.94
CA PRO A 100 5.87 -13.55 -14.96
C PRO A 100 5.74 -12.40 -13.96
N VAL A 101 5.16 -11.30 -14.41
CA VAL A 101 4.78 -10.21 -13.54
C VAL A 101 3.48 -10.60 -12.85
N ARG A 102 3.58 -10.91 -11.57
CA ARG A 102 2.38 -11.16 -10.76
C ARG A 102 1.67 -9.81 -10.58
N LYS A 103 0.40 -9.72 -11.00
CA LYS A 103 -0.45 -8.65 -10.51
C LYS A 103 -0.49 -8.81 -8.98
N ARG A 104 0.22 -7.95 -8.26
CA ARG A 104 -0.05 -7.84 -6.83
C ARG A 104 -1.54 -7.48 -6.74
N LYS A 105 -2.33 -8.31 -6.08
CA LYS A 105 -3.57 -7.83 -5.47
C LYS A 105 -3.10 -6.64 -4.64
N ALA A 106 -3.78 -5.48 -4.78
CA ALA A 106 -3.46 -4.28 -4.02
C ALA A 106 -2.98 -4.74 -2.63
N ARG A 107 -1.71 -4.48 -2.35
CA ARG A 107 -1.18 -4.68 -1.03
C ARG A 107 -1.82 -3.56 -0.21
N THR A 108 -3.00 -3.81 0.32
CA THR A 108 -3.12 -3.53 1.74
C THR A 108 -1.92 -4.26 2.30
N GLU A 109 -0.86 -3.52 2.65
CA GLU A 109 0.17 -4.12 3.47
C GLU A 109 -0.59 -4.83 4.57
N PRO A 110 -0.54 -6.17 4.63
CA PRO A 110 -0.65 -6.72 5.93
C PRO A 110 0.59 -6.13 6.61
N VAL A 111 0.43 -5.21 7.49
CA VAL A 111 1.21 -5.26 8.70
C VAL A 111 1.06 -6.72 9.06
N SER A 112 2.07 -7.51 8.74
CA SER A 112 2.17 -8.91 9.12
C SER A 112 2.53 -8.91 10.60
N GLU A 113 1.67 -8.28 11.35
CA GLU A 113 1.47 -8.63 12.72
C GLU A 113 0.58 -9.87 12.63
N ASN A 114 1.24 -11.02 12.55
CA ASN A 114 0.63 -12.22 13.06
C ASN A 114 0.35 -11.90 14.52
N LEU A 115 -0.84 -11.40 14.78
CA LEU A 115 -1.29 -11.18 16.15
C LEU A 115 -1.43 -12.57 16.76
N GLU A 116 -0.67 -12.81 17.80
CA GLU A 116 -0.74 -14.06 18.55
C GLU A 116 -1.57 -13.85 19.82
N GLU A 117 -2.36 -14.85 20.17
CA GLU A 117 -3.07 -14.84 21.44
C GLU A 117 -2.05 -14.79 22.58
N GLY A 118 -2.25 -13.89 23.54
CA GLY A 118 -1.32 -13.63 24.62
C GLY A 118 -0.32 -12.49 24.38
N GLN A 119 -0.22 -11.95 23.17
CA GLN A 119 0.68 -10.85 22.85
C GLN A 119 0.24 -9.57 23.53
N ILE A 120 1.21 -8.83 24.07
CA ILE A 120 1.01 -7.50 24.68
C ILE A 120 1.51 -6.44 23.69
N MET A 121 0.69 -5.41 23.47
CA MET A 121 1.04 -4.31 22.59
C MET A 121 0.44 -2.99 23.05
N ASP A 122 1.10 -1.88 22.67
CA ASP A 122 0.58 -0.54 22.90
C ASP A 122 -0.31 -0.13 21.73
N VAL A 123 -1.53 0.29 22.02
CA VAL A 123 -2.50 0.74 21.02
C VAL A 123 -3.07 2.10 21.37
N GLU A 124 -3.40 2.88 20.35
CA GLU A 124 -4.11 4.14 20.49
C GLU A 124 -5.57 3.96 20.06
N ILE A 125 -6.49 4.31 20.93
CA ILE A 125 -7.93 4.18 20.69
C ILE A 125 -8.36 5.19 19.64
N GLN A 126 -8.80 4.71 18.48
CA GLN A 126 -9.19 5.54 17.34
C GLN A 126 -10.65 6.01 17.42
N SER A 127 -11.54 5.20 17.94
CA SER A 127 -12.97 5.51 18.04
C SER A 127 -13.63 4.70 19.16
N ILE A 128 -14.90 4.98 19.44
CA ILE A 128 -15.72 4.22 20.39
C ILE A 128 -16.82 3.50 19.65
N SER A 129 -17.08 2.25 20.02
CA SER A 129 -18.19 1.45 19.52
C SER A 129 -19.53 1.96 20.11
N LYS A 130 -20.66 1.54 19.53
CA LYS A 130 -22.00 1.83 20.05
C LYS A 130 -22.23 1.28 21.47
N ARG A 131 -21.41 0.34 21.92
CA ARG A 131 -21.47 -0.28 23.25
C ARG A 131 -20.58 0.42 24.29
N GLY A 132 -19.78 1.42 23.86
CA GLY A 132 -18.87 2.14 24.75
C GLY A 132 -17.43 1.58 24.80
N ASP A 133 -17.13 0.54 24.03
CA ASP A 133 -15.79 -0.02 23.96
C ASP A 133 -14.92 0.79 23.00
N GLY A 134 -13.65 0.98 23.31
CA GLY A 134 -12.68 1.56 22.40
C GLY A 134 -12.44 0.64 21.20
N VAL A 135 -12.35 1.23 20.02
CA VAL A 135 -12.09 0.53 18.76
C VAL A 135 -10.76 0.95 18.20
N VAL A 136 -9.92 -0.03 17.91
CA VAL A 136 -8.64 0.13 17.20
C VAL A 136 -8.69 -0.70 15.92
N LYS A 137 -8.43 -0.07 14.78
CA LYS A 137 -8.30 -0.77 13.51
C LYS A 137 -6.82 -0.91 13.18
N MET A 138 -6.37 -2.15 13.00
CA MET A 138 -5.01 -2.48 12.64
C MET A 138 -5.01 -3.45 11.45
N GLY A 139 -4.76 -2.93 10.26
CA GLY A 139 -4.85 -3.71 9.03
C GLY A 139 -6.23 -4.34 8.84
N ARG A 140 -6.30 -5.68 8.81
CA ARG A 140 -7.56 -6.44 8.70
C ARG A 140 -8.27 -6.68 10.04
N TYR A 141 -7.62 -6.36 11.16
CA TYR A 141 -8.13 -6.64 12.49
C TYR A 141 -8.82 -5.43 13.10
N ILE A 142 -9.90 -5.71 13.82
CA ILE A 142 -10.64 -4.75 14.63
C ILE A 142 -10.54 -5.25 16.07
N MET A 143 -9.92 -4.41 16.91
CA MET A 143 -9.73 -4.69 18.33
C MET A 143 -10.77 -3.93 19.15
N TYR A 144 -11.39 -4.58 20.10
CA TYR A 144 -12.30 -3.98 21.05
C TYR A 144 -11.65 -3.95 22.43
N VAL A 145 -11.51 -2.76 22.99
CA VAL A 145 -10.88 -2.51 24.31
C VAL A 145 -11.92 -1.93 25.24
N ALA A 146 -12.29 -2.68 26.27
CA ALA A 146 -13.29 -2.25 27.24
C ALA A 146 -12.85 -0.99 28.02
N ASN A 147 -13.82 -0.15 28.38
CA ASN A 147 -13.64 1.04 29.23
C ASN A 147 -12.54 2.01 28.75
N SER A 148 -12.49 2.31 27.46
CA SER A 148 -11.46 3.14 26.86
C SER A 148 -12.05 4.42 26.23
N LYS A 149 -11.26 5.50 26.21
CA LYS A 149 -11.64 6.79 25.59
C LYS A 149 -10.85 7.02 24.30
N PRO A 150 -11.39 7.73 23.30
CA PRO A 150 -10.67 8.06 22.07
C PRO A 150 -9.37 8.85 22.38
N GLY A 151 -8.30 8.55 21.66
CA GLY A 151 -6.99 9.18 21.84
C GLY A 151 -6.16 8.66 23.03
N MET A 152 -6.66 7.65 23.75
CA MET A 152 -5.95 7.06 24.88
C MET A 152 -4.97 5.99 24.37
N LYS A 153 -3.71 6.05 24.81
CA LYS A 153 -2.71 5.00 24.58
C LYS A 153 -2.77 4.02 25.75
N ILE A 154 -3.02 2.76 25.42
CA ILE A 154 -3.24 1.70 26.43
C ILE A 154 -2.44 0.47 26.02
N LYS A 155 -1.81 -0.17 26.99
CA LYS A 155 -1.26 -1.52 26.82
C LYS A 155 -2.40 -2.55 26.88
N ILE A 156 -2.50 -3.36 25.84
CA ILE A 156 -3.49 -4.41 25.75
C ILE A 156 -2.82 -5.77 25.59
N LYS A 157 -3.47 -6.79 26.12
CA LYS A 157 -3.14 -8.19 25.87
C LYS A 157 -4.20 -8.79 24.98
N ILE A 158 -3.80 -9.48 23.93
CA ILE A 158 -4.70 -10.18 23.03
C ILE A 158 -5.19 -11.43 23.75
N SER A 159 -6.50 -11.51 24.04
CA SER A 159 -7.08 -12.67 24.73
C SER A 159 -7.57 -13.73 23.74
N ARG A 160 -8.15 -13.30 22.60
CA ARG A 160 -8.65 -14.20 21.56
C ARG A 160 -8.75 -13.54 20.20
N ILE A 161 -8.45 -14.30 19.14
CA ILE A 161 -8.58 -13.87 17.75
C ILE A 161 -9.69 -14.69 17.07
N SER A 162 -10.70 -14.00 16.53
CA SER A 162 -11.79 -14.63 15.79
C SER A 162 -11.93 -13.96 14.42
N GLY A 163 -11.29 -14.51 13.40
CA GLY A 163 -11.26 -13.95 12.04
C GLY A 163 -10.63 -12.56 11.98
N SER A 164 -11.41 -11.52 11.76
CA SER A 164 -10.98 -10.12 11.78
C SER A 164 -11.22 -9.39 13.10
N ILE A 165 -11.85 -10.06 14.07
CA ILE A 165 -12.15 -9.47 15.38
C ILE A 165 -11.15 -9.99 16.39
N VAL A 166 -10.52 -9.08 17.13
CA VAL A 166 -9.58 -9.38 18.20
C VAL A 166 -10.17 -8.89 19.52
N PHE A 167 -10.34 -9.82 20.44
CA PHE A 167 -10.74 -9.53 21.81
C PHE A 167 -9.49 -9.25 22.64
N THR A 168 -9.52 -8.15 23.37
CA THR A 168 -8.37 -7.70 24.14
C THR A 168 -8.76 -7.40 25.58
N GLU A 169 -7.83 -7.63 26.48
CA GLU A 169 -7.89 -7.23 27.88
C GLU A 169 -6.84 -6.16 28.15
N ARG A 170 -7.08 -5.31 29.13
CA ARG A 170 -6.04 -4.37 29.58
C ARG A 170 -4.91 -5.16 30.23
N ALA A 171 -3.68 -4.92 29.77
CA ALA A 171 -2.51 -5.37 30.50
C ALA A 171 -2.29 -4.35 31.64
N GLU A 172 -2.68 -4.71 32.85
CA GLU A 172 -2.27 -3.99 34.06
C GLU A 172 -0.79 -4.29 34.33
N GLU A 173 -0.05 -3.24 34.71
CA GLU A 173 1.34 -3.35 35.19
C GLU A 173 1.41 -4.12 36.51
#